data_5965c91bf233334693eb892d864ed0df
#
_entry.id   5965c91bf233334693eb892d864ed0df
#
_cell.length_a   1.000
_cell.length_b   1.000
_cell.length_c   1.000
_cell.angle_alpha   90.00
_cell.angle_beta   90.00
_cell.angle_gamma   90.00
#
_symmetry.space_group_name_H-M   'P 1'
#
loop_
_entity.id
_entity.type
_entity.pdbx_description
1 polymer ?
#
loop_
_entity_poly.entity_id
_entity_poly.type
_entity_poly.pdbx_seq_one_letter_code
_entity_poly.pdbx_strand_id
1 'polypeptide(L)'
;LKLIIAEKPDQGAKLASPFKHKKQQGYIEISPNNTFPKGALVTWAVGHVCELVPPEEYDPSLKKWSLDTLPILPEKFRHRVSPSKAKQFQVIKSLLMRPDIKEIVHAGDTGREGEYIVRIAVQLVGVNKPMKRLWISSLTPKAVEQGFMNLKGEEDTRSLYYEAVSRSCADWLVGMNGSRVYSLLFQRRGIREVFSTGRVQSPTLALIVAREKEIQNFKPEPFWELKAKFLINDTVYEGTWFREEQTRFASRDEAESVKRNCENKLASVNEIERERKEFQPPQLFNLSSLQAVANQIYKYSPQNCLNALQQL
;
A
#
# COMPACT_ATOMS: atom_id res chain seq x y z
N LEU A 1 -31.54 17.18 2.43
CA LEU A 1 -30.54 16.66 1.50
C LEU A 1 -29.53 15.78 2.24
N LYS A 2 -28.89 14.86 1.50
CA LYS A 2 -27.69 14.13 1.93
C LYS A 2 -26.46 14.76 1.28
N LEU A 3 -25.34 14.80 2.02
CA LEU A 3 -24.04 15.19 1.48
C LEU A 3 -23.14 13.95 1.39
N ILE A 4 -22.74 13.58 0.20
CA ILE A 4 -21.84 12.47 -0.08
C ILE A 4 -20.43 13.05 -0.22
N ILE A 5 -19.47 12.53 0.55
CA ILE A 5 -18.07 12.98 0.51
C ILE A 5 -17.20 11.83 0.03
N ALA A 6 -16.72 11.93 -1.21
CA ALA A 6 -15.79 11.00 -1.82
C ALA A 6 -14.32 11.35 -1.50
N GLU A 7 -13.40 10.45 -1.76
CA GLU A 7 -11.96 10.70 -1.55
C GLU A 7 -11.34 11.49 -2.71
N LYS A 8 -11.81 11.24 -3.94
CA LYS A 8 -11.23 11.79 -5.18
C LYS A 8 -12.31 12.32 -6.12
N PRO A 9 -11.98 13.31 -6.99
CA PRO A 9 -12.94 13.86 -7.96
C PRO A 9 -13.58 12.81 -8.87
N ASP A 10 -12.77 11.91 -9.43
CA ASP A 10 -13.25 10.85 -10.31
C ASP A 10 -14.23 9.90 -9.60
N GLN A 11 -13.93 9.53 -8.37
CA GLN A 11 -14.83 8.73 -7.53
C GLN A 11 -16.15 9.47 -7.31
N GLY A 12 -16.10 10.77 -6.98
CA GLY A 12 -17.31 11.58 -6.83
C GLY A 12 -18.16 11.63 -8.10
N ALA A 13 -17.53 11.74 -9.27
CA ALA A 13 -18.21 11.70 -10.55
C ALA A 13 -18.88 10.34 -10.83
N LYS A 14 -18.18 9.24 -10.55
CA LYS A 14 -18.70 7.87 -10.69
C LYS A 14 -19.86 7.60 -9.72
N LEU A 15 -19.81 8.12 -8.50
CA LEU A 15 -20.91 8.00 -7.53
C LEU A 15 -22.18 8.77 -7.96
N ALA A 16 -22.03 9.85 -8.72
CA ALA A 16 -23.16 10.60 -9.24
C ALA A 16 -23.71 10.03 -10.58
N SER A 17 -22.88 9.27 -11.33
CA SER A 17 -23.18 8.88 -12.72
C SER A 17 -24.47 8.07 -12.93
N PRO A 18 -24.92 7.20 -11.98
CA PRO A 18 -26.19 6.48 -12.16
C PRO A 18 -27.44 7.38 -12.09
N PHE A 19 -27.29 8.59 -11.59
CA PHE A 19 -28.41 9.50 -11.30
C PHE A 19 -28.41 10.70 -12.23
N LYS A 20 -29.60 11.29 -12.44
CA LYS A 20 -29.69 12.60 -13.12
C LYS A 20 -29.01 13.64 -12.25
N HIS A 21 -27.97 14.28 -12.78
CA HIS A 21 -27.12 15.19 -12.01
C HIS A 21 -26.66 16.41 -12.81
N LYS A 22 -26.22 17.45 -12.09
CA LYS A 22 -25.61 18.67 -12.62
C LYS A 22 -24.28 18.94 -11.94
N LYS A 23 -23.24 19.16 -12.72
CA LYS A 23 -21.91 19.51 -12.19
C LYS A 23 -21.89 20.98 -11.77
N GLN A 24 -21.27 21.23 -10.63
CA GLN A 24 -21.00 22.56 -10.06
C GLN A 24 -19.51 22.69 -9.76
N GLN A 25 -19.05 23.87 -9.34
CA GLN A 25 -17.66 24.07 -8.97
C GLN A 25 -17.34 23.37 -7.65
N GLY A 26 -16.61 22.26 -7.70
CA GLY A 26 -16.16 21.49 -6.53
C GLY A 26 -17.18 20.48 -5.96
N TYR A 27 -18.36 20.35 -6.57
CA TYR A 27 -19.37 19.37 -6.20
C TYR A 27 -20.32 19.04 -7.35
N ILE A 28 -21.20 18.05 -7.15
CA ILE A 28 -22.23 17.63 -8.11
C ILE A 28 -23.58 17.60 -7.38
N GLU A 29 -24.62 18.09 -8.01
CA GLU A 29 -26.00 18.00 -7.54
C GLU A 29 -26.72 16.82 -8.16
N ILE A 30 -27.26 15.92 -7.37
CA ILE A 30 -28.12 14.82 -7.80
C ILE A 30 -29.57 15.25 -7.62
N SER A 31 -30.34 15.18 -8.71
CA SER A 31 -31.77 15.49 -8.68
C SER A 31 -32.55 14.49 -7.80
N PRO A 32 -33.71 14.86 -7.23
CA PRO A 32 -34.59 13.95 -6.51
C PRO A 32 -34.91 12.69 -7.32
N ASN A 33 -34.80 11.55 -6.65
CA ASN A 33 -35.04 10.20 -7.22
C ASN A 33 -35.38 9.20 -6.11
N ASN A 34 -35.63 7.94 -6.45
CA ASN A 34 -36.01 6.91 -5.47
C ASN A 34 -34.95 6.69 -4.37
N THR A 35 -33.66 6.76 -4.69
CA THR A 35 -32.55 6.61 -3.72
C THR A 35 -32.38 7.88 -2.87
N PHE A 36 -32.59 9.03 -3.47
CA PHE A 36 -32.47 10.34 -2.84
C PHE A 36 -33.74 11.16 -3.06
N PRO A 37 -34.82 10.92 -2.27
CA PRO A 37 -36.12 11.59 -2.49
C PRO A 37 -36.09 13.12 -2.46
N LYS A 38 -35.12 13.69 -1.71
CA LYS A 38 -34.87 15.15 -1.65
C LYS A 38 -33.67 15.61 -2.48
N GLY A 39 -33.06 14.69 -3.28
CA GLY A 39 -31.79 14.92 -3.93
C GLY A 39 -30.60 14.73 -3.01
N ALA A 40 -29.38 14.85 -3.55
CA ALA A 40 -28.13 14.76 -2.81
C ALA A 40 -27.06 15.66 -3.42
N LEU A 41 -26.04 15.99 -2.64
CA LEU A 41 -24.84 16.68 -3.11
C LEU A 41 -23.67 15.71 -2.98
N VAL A 42 -22.81 15.67 -4.00
CA VAL A 42 -21.58 14.87 -4.00
C VAL A 42 -20.41 15.83 -4.07
N THR A 43 -19.55 15.81 -3.08
CA THR A 43 -18.26 16.51 -3.09
C THR A 43 -17.14 15.51 -2.84
N TRP A 44 -15.91 15.95 -2.88
CA TRP A 44 -14.75 15.07 -2.75
C TRP A 44 -13.60 15.79 -2.04
N ALA A 45 -12.78 15.01 -1.38
CA ALA A 45 -11.44 15.40 -1.04
C ALA A 45 -10.54 15.33 -2.31
N VAL A 46 -9.32 15.82 -2.22
CA VAL A 46 -8.28 15.65 -3.23
C VAL A 46 -7.12 14.88 -2.59
N GLY A 47 -7.41 13.67 -2.12
CA GLY A 47 -6.58 12.93 -1.19
C GLY A 47 -6.59 13.58 0.20
N HIS A 48 -5.48 13.56 0.91
CA HIS A 48 -5.38 14.17 2.24
C HIS A 48 -5.56 15.71 2.18
N VAL A 49 -6.78 16.19 2.45
CA VAL A 49 -7.08 17.62 2.53
C VAL A 49 -6.66 18.24 3.85
N CYS A 50 -6.40 17.40 4.84
CA CYS A 50 -5.96 17.76 6.18
C CYS A 50 -4.66 17.01 6.50
N GLU A 51 -3.83 17.61 7.34
CA GLU A 51 -2.55 17.09 7.78
C GLU A 51 -2.34 17.34 9.26
N LEU A 52 -1.45 16.59 9.91
CA LEU A 52 -1.02 16.91 11.27
C LEU A 52 -0.23 18.21 11.24
N VAL A 53 -0.42 19.06 12.25
CA VAL A 53 0.30 20.34 12.31
C VAL A 53 1.80 20.09 12.49
N PRO A 54 2.67 20.92 11.89
CA PRO A 54 4.10 20.82 12.06
C PRO A 54 4.53 21.26 13.47
N PRO A 55 5.74 20.90 13.90
CA PRO A 55 6.24 21.21 15.24
C PRO A 55 6.12 22.66 15.66
N GLU A 56 6.39 23.60 14.76
CA GLU A 56 6.35 25.04 15.03
C GLU A 56 4.94 25.60 15.33
N GLU A 57 3.88 24.85 15.03
CA GLU A 57 2.53 25.21 15.44
C GLU A 57 2.17 24.72 16.85
N TYR A 58 2.98 23.84 17.43
CA TYR A 58 2.90 23.50 18.86
C TYR A 58 3.70 24.49 19.69
N ASP A 59 4.93 24.79 19.27
CA ASP A 59 5.84 25.74 19.86
C ASP A 59 6.66 26.45 18.77
N PRO A 60 6.55 27.79 18.61
CA PRO A 60 7.31 28.53 17.60
C PRO A 60 8.82 28.37 17.68
N SER A 61 9.38 28.06 18.88
CA SER A 61 10.81 27.81 19.06
C SER A 61 11.30 26.59 18.28
N LEU A 62 10.41 25.62 18.03
CA LEU A 62 10.69 24.39 17.27
C LEU A 62 10.88 24.64 15.76
N LYS A 63 10.67 25.86 15.28
CA LYS A 63 11.01 26.23 13.90
C LYS A 63 12.51 26.13 13.64
N LYS A 64 13.32 26.49 14.61
CA LYS A 64 14.78 26.29 14.58
C LYS A 64 15.11 24.87 15.11
N TRP A 65 15.76 24.08 14.29
CA TRP A 65 16.13 22.74 14.68
C TRP A 65 17.30 22.75 15.66
N SER A 66 17.14 22.08 16.81
CA SER A 66 18.19 21.87 17.81
C SER A 66 18.04 20.47 18.41
N LEU A 67 19.17 19.86 18.79
CA LEU A 67 19.13 18.59 19.53
C LEU A 67 18.55 18.76 20.93
N ASP A 68 18.68 19.94 21.53
CA ASP A 68 18.21 20.25 22.88
C ASP A 68 16.67 20.27 22.98
N THR A 69 15.98 20.43 21.84
CA THR A 69 14.51 20.46 21.76
C THR A 69 13.92 19.10 21.42
N LEU A 70 14.71 18.06 21.36
CA LEU A 70 14.27 16.69 21.03
C LEU A 70 14.24 15.80 22.28
N PRO A 71 13.30 14.87 22.39
CA PRO A 71 12.24 14.57 21.41
C PRO A 71 11.05 15.53 21.48
N ILE A 72 10.42 15.82 20.32
CA ILE A 72 9.19 16.58 20.24
C ILE A 72 8.03 15.60 20.44
N LEU A 73 7.31 15.74 21.54
CA LEU A 73 6.21 14.85 21.95
C LEU A 73 4.96 15.70 22.27
N PRO A 74 4.09 15.97 21.29
CA PRO A 74 2.87 16.69 21.55
C PRO A 74 1.96 15.93 22.53
N GLU A 75 1.42 16.59 23.54
CA GLU A 75 0.42 15.99 24.46
C GLU A 75 -0.85 15.58 23.69
N LYS A 76 -1.24 16.39 22.71
CA LYS A 76 -2.39 16.13 21.85
C LYS A 76 -2.06 16.48 20.40
N PHE A 77 -2.24 15.51 19.51
CA PHE A 77 -2.08 15.77 18.09
C PHE A 77 -3.22 16.63 17.55
N ARG A 78 -2.85 17.63 16.75
CA ARG A 78 -3.78 18.55 16.10
C ARG A 78 -3.65 18.42 14.59
N HIS A 79 -4.78 18.61 13.90
CA HIS A 79 -4.85 18.65 12.44
C HIS A 79 -5.11 20.07 11.97
N ARG A 80 -4.65 20.37 10.77
CA ARG A 80 -4.94 21.58 10.03
C ARG A 80 -5.33 21.26 8.60
N VAL A 81 -5.91 22.21 7.91
CA VAL A 81 -6.13 22.13 6.47
C VAL A 81 -4.77 22.27 5.76
N SER A 82 -4.48 21.36 4.84
CA SER A 82 -3.28 21.49 4.00
C SER A 82 -3.39 22.74 3.13
N PRO A 83 -2.40 23.66 3.16
CA PRO A 83 -2.48 24.94 2.44
C PRO A 83 -2.77 24.77 0.95
N SER A 84 -2.17 23.77 0.32
CA SER A 84 -2.37 23.47 -1.11
C SER A 84 -3.77 22.95 -1.46
N LYS A 85 -4.55 22.54 -0.46
CA LYS A 85 -5.89 21.93 -0.62
C LYS A 85 -7.01 22.82 -0.04
N ALA A 86 -6.67 24.00 0.46
CA ALA A 86 -7.59 24.89 1.15
C ALA A 86 -8.84 25.23 0.32
N LYS A 87 -8.70 25.43 -1.00
CA LYS A 87 -9.82 25.75 -1.90
C LYS A 87 -10.90 24.66 -1.88
N GLN A 88 -10.52 23.40 -2.00
CA GLN A 88 -11.47 22.27 -1.98
C GLN A 88 -12.03 22.04 -0.57
N PHE A 89 -11.23 22.23 0.47
CA PHE A 89 -11.72 22.15 1.84
C PHE A 89 -12.81 23.20 2.12
N GLN A 90 -12.69 24.43 1.58
CA GLN A 90 -13.73 25.46 1.72
C GLN A 90 -15.06 25.03 1.06
N VAL A 91 -15.01 24.33 -0.08
CA VAL A 91 -16.22 23.75 -0.68
C VAL A 91 -16.84 22.71 0.26
N ILE A 92 -16.05 21.76 0.77
CA ILE A 92 -16.53 20.76 1.73
C ILE A 92 -17.16 21.45 2.95
N LYS A 93 -16.47 22.44 3.52
CA LYS A 93 -16.94 23.20 4.69
C LYS A 93 -18.25 23.91 4.40
N SER A 94 -18.36 24.63 3.29
CA SER A 94 -19.58 25.38 2.92
C SER A 94 -20.78 24.45 2.77
N LEU A 95 -20.58 23.26 2.17
CA LEU A 95 -21.64 22.26 2.02
C LEU A 95 -22.01 21.63 3.36
N LEU A 96 -21.05 21.25 4.21
CA LEU A 96 -21.29 20.70 5.54
C LEU A 96 -22.07 21.66 6.45
N MET A 97 -21.85 22.96 6.33
CA MET A 97 -22.52 23.98 7.15
C MET A 97 -23.95 24.30 6.67
N ARG A 98 -24.36 23.84 5.49
CA ARG A 98 -25.73 24.07 4.99
C ARG A 98 -26.79 23.47 5.94
N PRO A 99 -27.85 24.23 6.28
CA PRO A 99 -28.88 23.76 7.21
C PRO A 99 -29.81 22.71 6.60
N ASP A 100 -29.90 22.64 5.27
CA ASP A 100 -30.70 21.65 4.55
C ASP A 100 -30.00 20.29 4.40
N ILE A 101 -28.70 20.20 4.62
CA ILE A 101 -27.96 18.93 4.74
C ILE A 101 -28.23 18.33 6.11
N LYS A 102 -28.91 17.15 6.11
CA LYS A 102 -29.34 16.46 7.34
C LYS A 102 -28.51 15.23 7.66
N GLU A 103 -27.81 14.68 6.68
CA GLU A 103 -27.02 13.45 6.82
C GLU A 103 -25.78 13.52 5.92
N ILE A 104 -24.67 13.00 6.42
CA ILE A 104 -23.41 12.84 5.68
C ILE A 104 -23.31 11.38 5.25
N VAL A 105 -22.99 11.14 3.99
CA VAL A 105 -22.58 9.82 3.49
C VAL A 105 -21.08 9.85 3.23
N HIS A 106 -20.35 9.19 4.09
CA HIS A 106 -18.92 8.99 3.94
C HIS A 106 -18.66 7.97 2.83
N ALA A 107 -18.11 8.42 1.71
CA ALA A 107 -17.86 7.62 0.51
C ALA A 107 -16.35 7.60 0.12
N GLY A 108 -15.45 7.65 1.09
CA GLY A 108 -14.02 7.40 0.86
C GLY A 108 -13.75 5.96 0.44
N ASP A 109 -12.57 5.68 -0.09
CA ASP A 109 -12.16 4.33 -0.47
C ASP A 109 -12.31 3.35 0.71
N THR A 110 -12.52 2.06 0.42
CA THR A 110 -12.63 1.03 1.45
C THR A 110 -11.25 0.81 2.10
N GLY A 111 -11.16 1.06 3.39
CA GLY A 111 -9.94 0.93 4.17
C GLY A 111 -9.67 2.11 5.09
N ARG A 112 -8.61 2.00 5.87
CA ARG A 112 -8.25 2.98 6.92
C ARG A 112 -7.95 4.38 6.38
N GLU A 113 -7.29 4.49 5.22
CA GLU A 113 -6.93 5.79 4.63
C GLU A 113 -8.17 6.58 4.20
N GLY A 114 -9.14 5.91 3.53
CA GLY A 114 -10.41 6.54 3.17
C GLY A 114 -11.20 7.01 4.40
N GLU A 115 -11.21 6.20 5.49
CA GLU A 115 -11.81 6.59 6.77
C GLU A 115 -11.15 7.86 7.34
N TYR A 116 -9.83 7.90 7.33
CA TYR A 116 -9.08 9.04 7.85
C TYR A 116 -9.35 10.33 7.07
N ILE A 117 -9.25 10.29 5.75
CA ILE A 117 -9.36 11.46 4.89
C ILE A 117 -10.71 12.19 5.08
N VAL A 118 -11.80 11.45 5.06
CA VAL A 118 -13.14 12.05 5.14
C VAL A 118 -13.48 12.44 6.58
N ARG A 119 -13.20 11.60 7.56
CA ARG A 119 -13.53 11.89 8.98
C ARG A 119 -12.79 13.10 9.52
N ILE A 120 -11.48 13.22 9.23
CA ILE A 120 -10.71 14.40 9.66
C ILE A 120 -11.25 15.68 9.03
N ALA A 121 -11.65 15.65 7.76
CA ALA A 121 -12.25 16.82 7.12
C ALA A 121 -13.57 17.23 7.80
N VAL A 122 -14.45 16.28 8.12
CA VAL A 122 -15.71 16.55 8.84
C VAL A 122 -15.46 17.06 10.26
N GLN A 123 -14.51 16.45 10.99
CA GLN A 123 -14.13 16.86 12.35
C GLN A 123 -13.56 18.28 12.40
N LEU A 124 -12.72 18.68 11.43
CA LEU A 124 -12.17 20.03 11.38
C LEU A 124 -13.21 21.11 11.09
N VAL A 125 -14.28 20.74 10.38
CA VAL A 125 -15.44 21.67 10.21
C VAL A 125 -16.24 21.80 11.49
N GLY A 126 -16.27 20.78 12.35
CA GLY A 126 -16.93 20.79 13.65
C GLY A 126 -18.45 20.66 13.60
N VAL A 127 -19.01 20.08 12.54
CA VAL A 127 -20.46 19.83 12.43
C VAL A 127 -20.85 18.53 13.12
N ASN A 128 -22.00 18.58 13.80
CA ASN A 128 -22.60 17.39 14.43
C ASN A 128 -23.82 16.92 13.62
N LYS A 129 -23.57 16.16 12.56
CA LYS A 129 -24.60 15.57 11.69
C LYS A 129 -24.47 14.07 11.64
N PRO A 130 -25.56 13.30 11.59
CA PRO A 130 -25.50 11.86 11.42
C PRO A 130 -24.68 11.49 10.21
N MET A 131 -23.83 10.47 10.36
CA MET A 131 -22.98 9.98 9.28
C MET A 131 -23.28 8.50 9.00
N LYS A 132 -23.36 8.13 7.74
CA LYS A 132 -23.47 6.78 7.22
C LYS A 132 -22.27 6.47 6.34
N ARG A 133 -21.95 5.21 6.18
CA ARG A 133 -20.78 4.75 5.41
C ARG A 133 -21.21 3.99 4.15
N LEU A 134 -20.83 4.51 2.99
CA LEU A 134 -20.91 3.78 1.73
C LEU A 134 -19.68 2.88 1.60
N TRP A 135 -19.87 1.56 1.67
CA TRP A 135 -18.78 0.58 1.63
C TRP A 135 -18.89 -0.30 0.38
N ILE A 136 -18.25 0.13 -0.70
CA ILE A 136 -18.26 -0.57 -1.99
C ILE A 136 -16.85 -0.67 -2.57
N SER A 137 -16.55 -1.79 -3.21
CA SER A 137 -15.26 -2.03 -3.90
C SER A 137 -15.34 -1.81 -5.41
N SER A 138 -16.53 -1.61 -5.95
CA SER A 138 -16.77 -1.36 -7.37
C SER A 138 -17.56 -0.08 -7.57
N LEU A 139 -17.20 0.69 -8.59
CA LEU A 139 -17.85 1.95 -8.97
C LEU A 139 -18.70 1.82 -10.25
N THR A 140 -19.11 0.59 -10.62
CA THR A 140 -20.10 0.39 -11.69
C THR A 140 -21.46 0.96 -11.26
N PRO A 141 -22.28 1.47 -12.18
CA PRO A 141 -23.59 2.09 -11.85
C PRO A 141 -24.43 1.22 -10.92
N LYS A 142 -24.55 -0.08 -11.24
CA LYS A 142 -25.32 -1.03 -10.43
C LYS A 142 -24.77 -1.20 -9.01
N ALA A 143 -23.43 -1.28 -8.86
CA ALA A 143 -22.79 -1.41 -7.55
C ALA A 143 -22.98 -0.14 -6.70
N VAL A 144 -22.95 1.04 -7.33
CA VAL A 144 -23.18 2.33 -6.67
C VAL A 144 -24.63 2.43 -6.18
N GLU A 145 -25.62 2.11 -7.00
CA GLU A 145 -27.03 2.12 -6.61
C GLU A 145 -27.29 1.17 -5.44
N GLN A 146 -26.82 -0.08 -5.53
CA GLN A 146 -26.94 -1.07 -4.46
C GLN A 146 -26.22 -0.62 -3.18
N GLY A 147 -25.06 0.00 -3.31
CA GLY A 147 -24.31 0.51 -2.18
C GLY A 147 -25.07 1.60 -1.41
N PHE A 148 -25.71 2.52 -2.10
CA PHE A 148 -26.51 3.56 -1.46
C PHE A 148 -27.78 3.01 -0.78
N MET A 149 -28.30 1.88 -1.20
CA MET A 149 -29.39 1.19 -0.53
C MET A 149 -28.92 0.46 0.74
N ASN A 150 -27.64 0.11 0.83
CA ASN A 150 -27.06 -0.70 1.90
C ASN A 150 -25.94 0.07 2.67
N LEU A 151 -26.21 1.29 3.09
CA LEU A 151 -25.28 2.09 3.87
C LEU A 151 -25.06 1.47 5.25
N LYS A 152 -23.79 1.36 5.65
CA LYS A 152 -23.37 0.93 7.00
C LYS A 152 -23.51 2.05 8.02
N GLY A 153 -23.54 1.69 9.31
CA GLY A 153 -23.30 2.62 10.40
C GLY A 153 -21.88 3.20 10.34
N GLU A 154 -21.67 4.38 10.86
CA GLU A 154 -20.32 4.95 10.94
C GLU A 154 -19.47 4.22 11.97
N GLU A 155 -20.09 3.62 12.97
CA GLU A 155 -19.49 2.80 14.02
C GLU A 155 -18.82 1.53 13.47
N ASP A 156 -19.37 0.93 12.40
CA ASP A 156 -18.88 -0.32 11.80
C ASP A 156 -17.44 -0.21 11.29
N THR A 157 -17.00 1.01 10.95
CA THR A 157 -15.68 1.27 10.37
C THR A 157 -14.80 2.21 11.20
N ARG A 158 -15.29 2.60 12.40
CA ARG A 158 -14.59 3.56 13.28
C ARG A 158 -13.22 3.06 13.75
N SER A 159 -13.04 1.75 13.92
CA SER A 159 -11.76 1.14 14.28
C SER A 159 -10.67 1.40 13.24
N LEU A 160 -11.03 1.36 11.95
CA LEU A 160 -10.10 1.68 10.85
C LEU A 160 -9.65 3.15 10.88
N TYR A 161 -10.55 4.04 11.27
CA TYR A 161 -10.18 5.44 11.50
C TYR A 161 -9.14 5.60 12.60
N TYR A 162 -9.34 4.95 13.76
CA TYR A 162 -8.37 5.00 14.85
C TYR A 162 -7.04 4.37 14.48
N GLU A 163 -7.05 3.29 13.70
CA GLU A 163 -5.83 2.69 13.16
C GLU A 163 -5.05 3.70 12.31
N ALA A 164 -5.74 4.41 11.39
CA ALA A 164 -5.10 5.39 10.52
C ALA A 164 -4.56 6.60 11.30
N VAL A 165 -5.31 7.10 12.28
CA VAL A 165 -4.87 8.20 13.17
C VAL A 165 -3.62 7.78 13.94
N SER A 166 -3.63 6.60 14.58
CA SER A 166 -2.50 6.09 15.34
C SER A 166 -1.25 5.94 14.46
N ARG A 167 -1.43 5.41 13.25
CA ARG A 167 -0.35 5.31 12.27
C ARG A 167 0.19 6.68 11.87
N SER A 168 -0.67 7.65 11.57
CA SER A 168 -0.28 9.00 11.19
C SER A 168 0.51 9.70 12.30
N CYS A 169 0.06 9.56 13.55
CA CYS A 169 0.76 10.10 14.72
C CYS A 169 2.14 9.44 14.91
N ALA A 170 2.22 8.12 14.77
CA ALA A 170 3.48 7.39 14.86
C ALA A 170 4.46 7.78 13.74
N ASP A 171 3.97 7.92 12.51
CA ASP A 171 4.77 8.38 11.37
C ASP A 171 5.27 9.81 11.56
N TRP A 172 4.43 10.69 12.13
CA TRP A 172 4.83 12.05 12.50
C TRP A 172 5.92 12.06 13.58
N LEU A 173 5.75 11.29 14.67
CA LEU A 173 6.74 11.21 15.76
C LEU A 173 8.09 10.74 15.26
N VAL A 174 8.13 9.63 14.52
CA VAL A 174 9.38 9.09 13.98
C VAL A 174 9.97 10.03 12.92
N GLY A 175 9.15 10.51 12.00
CA GLY A 175 9.59 11.35 10.91
C GLY A 175 10.14 12.70 11.38
N MET A 176 9.41 13.41 12.25
CA MET A 176 9.82 14.72 12.73
C MET A 176 11.05 14.67 13.62
N ASN A 177 11.11 13.73 14.56
CA ASN A 177 12.25 13.60 15.45
C ASN A 177 13.47 13.00 14.76
N GLY A 178 13.31 11.88 14.06
CA GLY A 178 14.39 11.19 13.38
C GLY A 178 15.05 12.03 12.30
N SER A 179 14.27 12.71 11.46
CA SER A 179 14.82 13.57 10.40
C SER A 179 15.66 14.71 10.99
N ARG A 180 15.21 15.31 12.08
CA ARG A 180 15.95 16.38 12.77
C ARG A 180 17.24 15.85 13.40
N VAL A 181 17.18 14.71 14.09
CA VAL A 181 18.39 14.11 14.71
C VAL A 181 19.44 13.83 13.65
N TYR A 182 19.10 13.10 12.59
CA TYR A 182 20.08 12.74 11.57
C TYR A 182 20.62 13.96 10.84
N SER A 183 19.76 14.90 10.43
CA SER A 183 20.21 16.11 9.75
C SER A 183 21.17 16.94 10.61
N LEU A 184 20.87 17.12 11.89
CA LEU A 184 21.74 17.87 12.81
C LEU A 184 23.05 17.17 13.09
N LEU A 185 23.06 15.84 13.23
CA LEU A 185 24.29 15.07 13.43
C LEU A 185 25.22 15.11 12.20
N PHE A 186 24.65 15.02 11.00
CA PHE A 186 25.42 15.15 9.76
C PHE A 186 25.91 16.59 9.53
N GLN A 187 25.10 17.59 9.91
CA GLN A 187 25.51 18.99 9.86
C GLN A 187 26.75 19.27 10.72
N ARG A 188 26.87 18.65 11.91
CA ARG A 188 28.08 18.71 12.74
C ARG A 188 29.32 18.15 12.05
N ARG A 189 29.14 17.29 11.04
CA ARG A 189 30.20 16.73 10.20
C ARG A 189 30.42 17.49 8.88
N GLY A 190 29.81 18.66 8.72
CA GLY A 190 29.95 19.51 7.53
C GLY A 190 28.96 19.22 6.39
N ILE A 191 28.05 18.25 6.55
CA ILE A 191 27.05 17.91 5.52
C ILE A 191 25.75 18.66 5.80
N ARG A 192 25.42 19.63 4.95
CA ARG A 192 24.24 20.53 5.12
C ARG A 192 23.03 20.09 4.31
N GLU A 193 22.66 18.83 4.42
CA GLU A 193 21.49 18.27 3.77
C GLU A 193 20.44 17.84 4.79
N VAL A 194 19.18 17.77 4.35
CA VAL A 194 18.07 17.24 5.16
C VAL A 194 17.97 15.73 4.92
N PHE A 195 18.24 14.96 5.96
CA PHE A 195 18.12 13.50 5.96
C PHE A 195 16.74 13.12 6.47
N SER A 196 15.80 12.87 5.56
CA SER A 196 14.46 12.44 5.96
C SER A 196 14.48 10.99 6.46
N THR A 197 13.71 10.75 7.52
CA THR A 197 13.57 9.45 8.16
C THR A 197 12.10 9.09 8.24
N GLY A 198 11.75 7.82 8.11
CA GLY A 198 10.38 7.37 8.24
C GLY A 198 10.29 5.88 8.52
N ARG A 199 9.18 5.46 9.12
CA ARG A 199 8.93 4.07 9.51
C ARG A 199 8.90 3.07 8.35
N VAL A 200 8.65 3.53 7.14
CA VAL A 200 8.65 2.68 5.93
C VAL A 200 9.89 2.94 5.10
N GLN A 201 10.19 4.21 4.79
CA GLN A 201 11.28 4.55 3.87
C GLN A 201 12.66 4.11 4.39
N SER A 202 12.94 4.29 5.69
CA SER A 202 14.26 3.96 6.24
C SER A 202 14.52 2.45 6.28
N PRO A 203 13.60 1.58 6.75
CA PRO A 203 13.77 0.13 6.63
C PRO A 203 13.86 -0.36 5.18
N THR A 204 13.08 0.22 4.26
CA THR A 204 13.16 -0.14 2.84
C THR A 204 14.53 0.18 2.26
N LEU A 205 15.06 1.37 2.54
CA LEU A 205 16.41 1.75 2.13
C LEU A 205 17.46 0.82 2.75
N ALA A 206 17.31 0.46 4.02
CA ALA A 206 18.23 -0.46 4.70
C ALA A 206 18.26 -1.84 4.02
N LEU A 207 17.11 -2.38 3.61
CA LEU A 207 17.03 -3.64 2.86
C LEU A 207 17.75 -3.54 1.50
N ILE A 208 17.57 -2.44 0.78
CA ILE A 208 18.25 -2.21 -0.50
C ILE A 208 19.77 -2.15 -0.30
N VAL A 209 20.21 -1.38 0.70
CA VAL A 209 21.66 -1.25 1.01
C VAL A 209 22.25 -2.58 1.48
N ALA A 210 21.52 -3.38 2.26
CA ALA A 210 21.98 -4.70 2.69
C ALA A 210 22.18 -5.62 1.47
N ARG A 211 21.19 -5.66 0.57
CA ARG A 211 21.28 -6.45 -0.68
C ARG A 211 22.44 -5.98 -1.57
N GLU A 212 22.64 -4.68 -1.72
CA GLU A 212 23.75 -4.12 -2.48
C GLU A 212 25.11 -4.56 -1.91
N LYS A 213 25.26 -4.53 -0.57
CA LYS A 213 26.47 -5.02 0.10
C LYS A 213 26.69 -6.52 -0.11
N GLU A 214 25.62 -7.33 -0.07
CA GLU A 214 25.73 -8.77 -0.39
C GLU A 214 26.26 -9.00 -1.80
N ILE A 215 25.73 -8.23 -2.79
CA ILE A 215 26.16 -8.31 -4.19
C ILE A 215 27.62 -7.89 -4.33
N GLN A 216 28.01 -6.76 -3.72
CA GLN A 216 29.40 -6.25 -3.80
C GLN A 216 30.41 -7.18 -3.13
N ASN A 217 30.01 -7.85 -2.05
CA ASN A 217 30.87 -8.76 -1.29
C ASN A 217 30.76 -10.22 -1.77
N PHE A 218 29.96 -10.49 -2.80
CA PHE A 218 29.77 -11.84 -3.31
C PHE A 218 31.07 -12.39 -3.89
N LYS A 219 31.51 -13.52 -3.36
CA LYS A 219 32.64 -14.27 -3.85
C LYS A 219 32.12 -15.55 -4.51
N PRO A 220 32.30 -15.71 -5.83
CA PRO A 220 31.92 -16.95 -6.49
C PRO A 220 32.73 -18.12 -5.94
N GLU A 221 32.06 -19.17 -5.52
CA GLU A 221 32.69 -20.42 -5.13
C GLU A 221 32.35 -21.48 -6.17
N PRO A 222 33.34 -22.16 -6.78
CA PRO A 222 33.08 -23.23 -7.70
C PRO A 222 32.52 -24.46 -6.98
N PHE A 223 31.61 -25.12 -7.62
CA PHE A 223 31.08 -26.39 -7.16
C PHE A 223 30.96 -27.36 -8.34
N TRP A 224 30.86 -28.63 -8.04
CA TRP A 224 30.72 -29.69 -9.05
C TRP A 224 29.47 -30.51 -8.75
N GLU A 225 28.75 -30.86 -9.81
CA GLU A 225 27.60 -31.78 -9.76
C GLU A 225 27.95 -33.00 -10.59
N LEU A 226 27.62 -34.17 -10.07
CA LEU A 226 27.80 -35.43 -10.77
C LEU A 226 26.45 -35.96 -11.21
N LYS A 227 26.30 -36.19 -12.52
CA LYS A 227 25.12 -36.78 -13.12
C LYS A 227 25.51 -38.06 -13.84
N ALA A 228 24.69 -39.09 -13.71
CA ALA A 228 24.88 -40.37 -14.38
C ALA A 228 23.71 -40.63 -15.33
N LYS A 229 24.03 -41.23 -16.49
CA LYS A 229 23.03 -41.79 -17.39
C LYS A 229 22.99 -43.29 -17.22
N PHE A 230 21.83 -43.79 -16.91
CA PHE A 230 21.57 -45.22 -16.72
C PHE A 230 20.80 -45.76 -17.92
N LEU A 231 21.19 -46.94 -18.40
CA LEU A 231 20.51 -47.61 -19.49
C LEU A 231 19.78 -48.85 -18.93
N ILE A 232 18.49 -48.95 -19.20
CA ILE A 232 17.64 -50.09 -18.84
C ILE A 232 16.71 -50.39 -20.02
N ASN A 233 16.80 -51.63 -20.59
CA ASN A 233 15.93 -52.04 -21.69
C ASN A 233 15.80 -51.01 -22.80
N ASP A 234 16.91 -50.46 -23.31
CA ASP A 234 17.00 -49.39 -24.33
C ASP A 234 16.45 -48.04 -23.90
N THR A 235 16.04 -47.88 -22.67
CA THR A 235 15.60 -46.59 -22.10
C THR A 235 16.71 -45.95 -21.28
N VAL A 236 17.03 -44.69 -21.59
CA VAL A 236 18.02 -43.90 -20.85
C VAL A 236 17.32 -42.97 -19.88
N TYR A 237 17.72 -42.99 -18.62
CA TYR A 237 17.31 -41.99 -17.62
C TYR A 237 18.53 -41.37 -16.96
N GLU A 238 18.38 -40.13 -16.45
CA GLU A 238 19.45 -39.41 -15.80
C GLU A 238 19.20 -39.33 -14.29
N GLY A 239 20.24 -39.60 -13.50
CA GLY A 239 20.25 -39.45 -12.06
C GLY A 239 21.30 -38.43 -11.62
N THR A 240 21.03 -37.74 -10.55
CA THR A 240 21.97 -36.81 -9.91
C THR A 240 22.52 -37.48 -8.64
N TRP A 241 23.84 -37.41 -8.46
CA TRP A 241 24.48 -37.86 -7.23
C TRP A 241 24.01 -37.02 -6.03
N PHE A 242 23.78 -37.68 -4.92
CA PHE A 242 23.54 -37.00 -3.64
C PHE A 242 24.11 -37.84 -2.47
N ARG A 243 24.44 -37.12 -1.40
CA ARG A 243 24.80 -37.72 -0.11
C ARG A 243 24.02 -36.95 0.96
N GLU A 244 23.12 -37.64 1.66
CA GLU A 244 22.12 -36.98 2.52
C GLU A 244 21.33 -35.93 1.73
N GLU A 245 21.41 -34.66 2.07
CA GLU A 245 20.76 -33.56 1.34
C GLU A 245 21.68 -32.79 0.37
N GLN A 246 22.96 -33.20 0.31
CA GLN A 246 23.96 -32.50 -0.55
C GLN A 246 24.00 -33.12 -1.95
N THR A 247 23.83 -32.26 -2.95
CA THR A 247 23.93 -32.63 -4.38
C THR A 247 25.19 -32.08 -5.04
N ARG A 248 26.07 -31.40 -4.29
CA ARG A 248 27.24 -30.69 -4.79
C ARG A 248 28.51 -31.08 -4.07
N PHE A 249 29.60 -31.13 -4.81
CA PHE A 249 30.94 -31.27 -4.27
C PHE A 249 31.63 -29.94 -4.19
N ALA A 250 32.36 -29.68 -3.09
CA ALA A 250 33.22 -28.53 -2.94
C ALA A 250 34.59 -28.71 -3.63
N SER A 251 34.96 -29.95 -3.93
CA SER A 251 36.24 -30.29 -4.56
C SER A 251 36.02 -31.07 -5.88
N ARG A 252 36.76 -30.65 -6.91
CA ARG A 252 36.80 -31.38 -8.21
C ARG A 252 37.33 -32.80 -8.06
N ASP A 253 38.39 -32.97 -7.27
CA ASP A 253 39.04 -34.25 -7.08
C ASP A 253 38.09 -35.27 -6.41
N GLU A 254 37.27 -34.81 -5.46
CA GLU A 254 36.25 -35.64 -4.84
C GLU A 254 35.19 -36.09 -5.86
N ALA A 255 34.68 -35.15 -6.65
CA ALA A 255 33.71 -35.43 -7.72
C ALA A 255 34.27 -36.41 -8.76
N GLU A 256 35.52 -36.22 -9.20
CA GLU A 256 36.18 -37.12 -10.13
C GLU A 256 36.49 -38.48 -9.55
N SER A 257 36.79 -38.57 -8.27
CA SER A 257 36.98 -39.84 -7.57
C SER A 257 35.68 -40.64 -7.55
N VAL A 258 34.55 -40.01 -7.19
CA VAL A 258 33.24 -40.69 -7.22
C VAL A 258 32.85 -41.09 -8.64
N LYS A 259 33.10 -40.20 -9.64
CA LYS A 259 32.86 -40.52 -11.05
C LYS A 259 33.59 -41.80 -11.46
N ARG A 260 34.90 -41.92 -11.23
CA ARG A 260 35.72 -43.07 -11.56
C ARG A 260 35.24 -44.37 -10.86
N ASN A 261 34.71 -44.23 -9.63
CA ASN A 261 34.20 -45.35 -8.89
C ASN A 261 32.85 -45.87 -9.41
N CYS A 262 32.07 -45.06 -10.10
CA CYS A 262 30.75 -45.38 -10.61
C CYS A 262 30.72 -45.67 -12.12
N GLU A 263 31.66 -45.14 -12.88
CA GLU A 263 31.69 -45.22 -14.36
C GLU A 263 31.79 -46.65 -14.84
N ASN A 264 30.93 -47.02 -15.82
CA ASN A 264 30.85 -48.35 -16.43
C ASN A 264 30.57 -49.50 -15.45
N LYS A 265 29.93 -49.24 -14.30
CA LYS A 265 29.52 -50.25 -13.36
C LYS A 265 28.01 -50.47 -13.41
N LEU A 266 27.58 -51.66 -12.98
CA LEU A 266 26.17 -51.96 -12.80
C LEU A 266 25.61 -51.15 -11.62
N ALA A 267 24.43 -50.61 -11.83
CA ALA A 267 23.68 -49.94 -10.79
C ALA A 267 22.41 -50.73 -10.45
N SER A 268 21.96 -50.64 -9.21
CA SER A 268 20.70 -51.21 -8.76
C SER A 268 19.81 -50.15 -8.14
N VAL A 269 18.51 -50.24 -8.36
CA VAL A 269 17.54 -49.40 -7.70
C VAL A 269 17.32 -49.97 -6.30
N ASN A 270 17.69 -49.24 -5.27
CA ASN A 270 17.53 -49.64 -3.88
C ASN A 270 16.14 -49.32 -3.33
N GLU A 271 15.60 -48.17 -3.74
CA GLU A 271 14.34 -47.69 -3.20
C GLU A 271 13.56 -46.89 -4.28
N ILE A 272 12.25 -47.02 -4.24
CA ILE A 272 11.33 -46.25 -5.10
C ILE A 272 10.28 -45.64 -4.20
N GLU A 273 10.35 -44.33 -4.02
CA GLU A 273 9.31 -43.59 -3.34
C GLU A 273 8.29 -43.05 -4.35
N ARG A 274 7.02 -43.18 -4.02
CA ARG A 274 5.93 -42.61 -4.79
C ARG A 274 5.16 -41.63 -3.92
N GLU A 275 5.26 -40.37 -4.23
CA GLU A 275 4.51 -39.31 -3.55
C GLU A 275 3.44 -38.75 -4.48
N ARG A 276 2.20 -38.73 -4.00
CA ARG A 276 1.12 -38.02 -4.69
C ARG A 276 1.12 -36.58 -4.23
N LYS A 277 1.56 -35.65 -5.09
CA LYS A 277 1.52 -34.22 -4.82
C LYS A 277 0.26 -33.60 -5.43
N GLU A 278 -0.53 -32.94 -4.58
CA GLU A 278 -1.68 -32.17 -5.01
C GLU A 278 -1.27 -30.69 -5.07
N PHE A 279 -1.33 -30.13 -6.26
CA PHE A 279 -1.07 -28.70 -6.47
C PHE A 279 -2.39 -27.97 -6.48
N GLN A 280 -2.55 -27.04 -5.56
CA GLN A 280 -3.68 -26.13 -5.60
C GLN A 280 -3.56 -25.19 -6.81
N PRO A 281 -4.67 -24.81 -7.46
CA PRO A 281 -4.61 -23.83 -8.53
C PRO A 281 -3.99 -22.52 -8.01
N PRO A 282 -3.25 -21.79 -8.87
CA PRO A 282 -2.68 -20.52 -8.47
C PRO A 282 -3.78 -19.53 -8.07
N GLN A 283 -3.49 -18.68 -7.10
CA GLN A 283 -4.40 -17.62 -6.73
C GLN A 283 -4.59 -16.65 -7.89
N LEU A 284 -5.79 -16.06 -7.99
CA LEU A 284 -6.04 -14.98 -8.94
C LEU A 284 -5.12 -13.80 -8.66
N PHE A 285 -4.77 -13.07 -9.70
CA PHE A 285 -3.92 -11.89 -9.56
C PHE A 285 -4.61 -10.79 -8.75
N ASN A 286 -3.90 -10.23 -7.79
CA ASN A 286 -4.10 -8.85 -7.36
C ASN A 286 -3.19 -7.91 -8.18
N LEU A 287 -3.38 -6.60 -8.06
CA LEU A 287 -2.62 -5.63 -8.84
C LEU A 287 -1.10 -5.79 -8.66
N SER A 288 -0.63 -5.96 -7.43
CA SER A 288 0.80 -6.08 -7.14
C SER A 288 1.42 -7.35 -7.74
N SER A 289 0.74 -8.49 -7.60
CA SER A 289 1.22 -9.75 -8.18
C SER A 289 1.18 -9.73 -9.71
N LEU A 290 0.15 -9.11 -10.31
CA LEU A 290 0.08 -8.90 -11.76
C LEU A 290 1.24 -8.02 -12.25
N GLN A 291 1.51 -6.90 -11.58
CA GLN A 291 2.63 -6.02 -11.91
C GLN A 291 3.98 -6.73 -11.81
N ALA A 292 4.19 -7.56 -10.79
CA ALA A 292 5.41 -8.33 -10.62
C ALA A 292 5.62 -9.32 -11.78
N VAL A 293 4.59 -10.11 -12.11
CA VAL A 293 4.66 -11.09 -13.21
C VAL A 293 4.80 -10.40 -14.57
N ALA A 294 4.05 -9.33 -14.83
CA ALA A 294 4.16 -8.56 -16.07
C ALA A 294 5.55 -7.92 -16.23
N ASN A 295 6.15 -7.46 -15.14
CA ASN A 295 7.53 -6.98 -15.18
C ASN A 295 8.53 -8.10 -15.45
N GLN A 296 8.36 -9.25 -14.82
CA GLN A 296 9.26 -10.40 -15.02
C GLN A 296 9.26 -10.89 -16.48
N ILE A 297 8.07 -11.04 -17.06
CA ILE A 297 7.90 -11.62 -18.43
C ILE A 297 8.11 -10.58 -19.51
N TYR A 298 7.44 -9.41 -19.39
CA TYR A 298 7.35 -8.41 -20.46
C TYR A 298 8.13 -7.14 -20.17
N LYS A 299 8.80 -7.04 -19.02
CA LYS A 299 9.52 -5.83 -18.57
C LYS A 299 8.63 -4.58 -18.48
N TYR A 300 7.32 -4.76 -18.27
CA TYR A 300 6.42 -3.65 -18.07
C TYR A 300 6.71 -2.91 -16.77
N SER A 301 6.67 -1.58 -16.84
CA SER A 301 6.64 -0.77 -15.63
C SER A 301 5.29 -0.98 -14.87
N PRO A 302 5.22 -0.76 -13.56
CA PRO A 302 3.96 -0.81 -12.83
C PRO A 302 2.86 0.08 -13.44
N GLN A 303 3.23 1.26 -13.96
CA GLN A 303 2.29 2.17 -14.61
C GLN A 303 1.78 1.61 -15.94
N ASN A 304 2.64 1.02 -16.76
CA ASN A 304 2.23 0.42 -18.04
C ASN A 304 1.28 -0.77 -17.81
N CYS A 305 1.56 -1.58 -16.79
CA CYS A 305 0.67 -2.69 -16.41
C CYS A 305 -0.71 -2.16 -15.96
N LEU A 306 -0.74 -1.11 -15.14
CA LEU A 306 -1.99 -0.48 -14.69
C LEU A 306 -2.78 0.09 -15.87
N ASN A 307 -2.11 0.79 -16.80
CA ASN A 307 -2.77 1.37 -17.98
C ASN A 307 -3.37 0.29 -18.87
N ALA A 308 -2.64 -0.82 -19.11
CA ALA A 308 -3.16 -1.95 -19.87
C ALA A 308 -4.38 -2.59 -19.19
N LEU A 309 -4.31 -2.80 -17.87
CA LEU A 309 -5.44 -3.33 -17.10
C LEU A 309 -6.69 -2.44 -17.15
N GLN A 310 -6.51 -1.12 -17.21
CA GLN A 310 -7.63 -0.17 -17.31
C GLN A 310 -8.27 -0.11 -18.71
N GLN A 311 -7.58 -0.60 -19.73
CA GLN A 311 -8.09 -0.67 -21.09
C GLN A 311 -8.91 -1.94 -21.36
N LEU A 312 -8.72 -2.99 -20.55
CA LEU A 312 -9.50 -4.24 -20.58
C LEU A 312 -10.81 -4.10 -19.82
#